data_d40a78807aa804193cc440523a778040
#
_entry.id   d40a78807aa804193cc440523a778040
#
_cell.length_a   1.000
_cell.length_b   1.000
_cell.length_c   1.000
_cell.angle_alpha   90.00
_cell.angle_beta   90.00
_cell.angle_gamma   90.00
#
_symmetry.space_group_name_H-M   'P 1'
#
loop_
_entity.id
_entity.type
_entity.pdbx_description
1 polymer ?
#
loop_
_entity_poly.entity_id
_entity_poly.type
_entity_poly.pdbx_seq_one_letter_code
_entity_poly.pdbx_strand_id
1 'polypeptide(L)'
;MNINFNQSNIKFKKGTVILAGAGPGNPSLITLKLKYIITLADVVIFDALVNKKILELCKPNVKLIYAGKIKEKKACTQSEINEWLLKYSHKKKKVLRLKGGDVSFFSRVSQEINFLKKNKIKTEIFSGITSSQASLQKAQSNFFNKSNFCNFITGHKIIIKKNKEVNYSQICKNKGKIIIYMGVGQISMIVSKLILNGINENEKVTLIENASTQSEKLFFTTLKKCPTFIKKKNI
;
A
#
# COMPACT_ATOMS: atom_id res chain seq x y z
N MET A 1 -30.40 4.24 8.63
CA MET A 1 -29.86 5.56 8.24
C MET A 1 -29.30 5.43 6.84
N ASN A 2 -29.98 5.92 5.81
CA ASN A 2 -29.45 5.91 4.44
C ASN A 2 -28.37 7.01 4.36
N ILE A 3 -27.10 6.61 4.34
CA ILE A 3 -26.05 7.58 4.04
C ILE A 3 -26.25 8.00 2.60
N ASN A 4 -26.78 9.21 2.39
CA ASN A 4 -26.89 9.84 1.08
C ASN A 4 -25.47 10.21 0.62
N PHE A 5 -24.73 9.20 0.09
CA PHE A 5 -23.47 9.44 -0.57
C PHE A 5 -23.75 10.18 -1.87
N ASN A 6 -23.48 11.50 -1.87
CA ASN A 6 -23.73 12.34 -3.05
C ASN A 6 -22.79 11.93 -4.20
N GLN A 7 -23.26 11.01 -5.03
CA GLN A 7 -22.53 10.48 -6.18
C GLN A 7 -22.38 11.52 -7.31
N SER A 8 -23.22 12.57 -7.33
CA SER A 8 -23.23 13.57 -8.39
C SER A 8 -21.93 14.37 -8.51
N ASN A 9 -21.16 14.48 -7.41
CA ASN A 9 -19.90 15.22 -7.39
C ASN A 9 -18.70 14.40 -7.88
N ILE A 10 -18.85 13.08 -8.10
CA ILE A 10 -17.75 12.21 -8.55
C ILE A 10 -17.90 11.97 -10.05
N LYS A 11 -17.09 12.65 -10.84
CA LYS A 11 -17.10 12.53 -12.30
C LYS A 11 -15.94 11.67 -12.79
N PHE A 12 -16.22 10.44 -13.21
CA PHE A 12 -15.23 9.61 -13.90
C PHE A 12 -15.35 9.81 -15.42
N LYS A 13 -14.57 10.74 -15.96
CA LYS A 13 -14.61 11.08 -17.39
C LYS A 13 -13.83 10.06 -18.23
N LYS A 14 -14.26 9.86 -19.49
CA LYS A 14 -13.52 9.07 -20.47
C LYS A 14 -12.13 9.66 -20.71
N GLY A 15 -11.12 8.82 -20.87
CA GLY A 15 -9.73 9.22 -21.09
C GLY A 15 -9.00 9.69 -19.81
N THR A 16 -9.63 9.58 -18.62
CA THR A 16 -8.96 9.87 -17.34
C THR A 16 -8.49 8.60 -16.64
N VAL A 17 -7.47 8.76 -15.79
CA VAL A 17 -6.96 7.71 -14.92
C VAL A 17 -7.25 8.07 -13.47
N ILE A 18 -7.88 7.17 -12.73
CA ILE A 18 -8.01 7.27 -11.27
C ILE A 18 -7.06 6.27 -10.63
N LEU A 19 -6.21 6.78 -9.72
CA LEU A 19 -5.31 5.97 -8.89
C LEU A 19 -5.95 5.82 -7.51
N ALA A 20 -6.34 4.62 -7.11
CA ALA A 20 -7.12 4.42 -5.89
C ALA A 20 -6.52 3.34 -4.97
N GLY A 21 -6.57 3.59 -3.67
CA GLY A 21 -6.25 2.61 -2.64
C GLY A 21 -7.40 1.64 -2.43
N ALA A 22 -7.10 0.34 -2.53
CA ALA A 22 -8.08 -0.75 -2.37
C ALA A 22 -8.24 -1.20 -0.90
N GLY A 23 -7.62 -0.48 0.04
CA GLY A 23 -7.61 -0.90 1.44
C GLY A 23 -6.64 -2.05 1.73
N PRO A 24 -6.53 -2.46 3.00
CA PRO A 24 -5.49 -3.37 3.48
C PRO A 24 -5.77 -4.86 3.18
N GLY A 25 -6.95 -5.20 2.66
CA GLY A 25 -7.29 -6.59 2.31
C GLY A 25 -8.75 -6.96 2.54
N ASN A 26 -9.36 -6.54 3.64
CA ASN A 26 -10.79 -6.75 3.88
C ASN A 26 -11.63 -5.87 2.95
N PRO A 27 -12.55 -6.45 2.14
CA PRO A 27 -13.43 -5.67 1.25
C PRO A 27 -14.30 -4.64 1.98
N SER A 28 -14.64 -4.85 3.25
CA SER A 28 -15.41 -3.88 4.05
C SER A 28 -14.64 -2.60 4.39
N LEU A 29 -13.32 -2.60 4.20
CA LEU A 29 -12.44 -1.46 4.45
C LEU A 29 -12.15 -0.63 3.20
N ILE A 30 -12.87 -0.83 2.12
CA ILE A 30 -12.82 0.10 0.96
C ILE A 30 -13.59 1.38 1.28
N THR A 31 -13.18 2.47 0.67
CA THR A 31 -13.94 3.73 0.79
C THR A 31 -15.22 3.68 -0.06
N LEU A 32 -16.26 4.39 0.38
CA LEU A 32 -17.49 4.55 -0.43
C LEU A 32 -17.19 5.12 -1.83
N LYS A 33 -16.20 6.00 -1.90
CA LYS A 33 -15.74 6.60 -3.16
C LYS A 33 -15.17 5.55 -4.10
N LEU A 34 -14.34 4.63 -3.62
CA LEU A 34 -13.83 3.52 -4.42
C LEU A 34 -14.97 2.58 -4.83
N LYS A 35 -15.84 2.19 -3.89
CA LYS A 35 -17.01 1.33 -4.17
C LYS A 35 -17.84 1.84 -5.34
N TYR A 36 -18.04 3.17 -5.41
CA TYR A 36 -18.77 3.78 -6.52
C TYR A 36 -17.97 3.78 -7.83
N ILE A 37 -16.71 4.26 -7.79
CA ILE A 37 -15.89 4.42 -9.01
C ILE A 37 -15.58 3.10 -9.71
N ILE A 38 -15.40 2.02 -8.96
CA ILE A 38 -15.06 0.72 -9.53
C ILE A 38 -16.18 0.18 -10.44
N THR A 39 -17.45 0.49 -10.13
CA THR A 39 -18.59 0.11 -10.96
C THR A 39 -18.64 0.87 -12.30
N LEU A 40 -17.98 2.01 -12.40
CA LEU A 40 -17.94 2.86 -13.57
C LEU A 40 -16.73 2.61 -14.49
N ALA A 41 -15.73 1.88 -14.02
CA ALA A 41 -14.48 1.66 -14.74
C ALA A 41 -14.68 0.81 -16.00
N ASP A 42 -13.99 1.17 -17.08
CA ASP A 42 -13.93 0.34 -18.31
C ASP A 42 -12.71 -0.59 -18.28
N VAL A 43 -11.65 -0.17 -17.60
CA VAL A 43 -10.41 -0.93 -17.42
C VAL A 43 -9.96 -0.77 -15.98
N VAL A 44 -9.65 -1.89 -15.32
CA VAL A 44 -9.06 -1.93 -13.96
C VAL A 44 -7.70 -2.60 -14.05
N ILE A 45 -6.65 -1.86 -13.69
CA ILE A 45 -5.28 -2.36 -13.58
C ILE A 45 -4.97 -2.49 -12.09
N PHE A 46 -4.67 -3.70 -11.59
CA PHE A 46 -4.61 -3.96 -10.15
C PHE A 46 -3.37 -4.74 -9.72
N ASP A 47 -2.85 -4.43 -8.52
CA ASP A 47 -1.69 -5.06 -7.91
C ASP A 47 -2.02 -6.41 -7.24
N ALA A 48 -0.98 -7.19 -6.94
CA ALA A 48 -1.09 -8.48 -6.25
C ALA A 48 -1.76 -8.40 -4.86
N LEU A 49 -1.64 -7.26 -4.18
CA LEU A 49 -2.20 -7.05 -2.83
C LEU A 49 -3.68 -6.65 -2.84
N VAL A 50 -4.28 -6.45 -4.01
CA VAL A 50 -5.72 -6.16 -4.11
C VAL A 50 -6.51 -7.43 -3.91
N ASN A 51 -7.42 -7.44 -2.93
CA ASN A 51 -8.29 -8.59 -2.69
C ASN A 51 -9.24 -8.80 -3.90
N LYS A 52 -9.26 -10.02 -4.43
CA LYS A 52 -10.08 -10.37 -5.61
C LYS A 52 -11.57 -10.11 -5.42
N LYS A 53 -12.10 -10.25 -4.20
CA LYS A 53 -13.50 -9.92 -3.88
C LYS A 53 -13.86 -8.46 -4.16
N ILE A 54 -12.89 -7.55 -4.15
CA ILE A 54 -13.12 -6.14 -4.52
C ILE A 54 -13.37 -6.02 -6.03
N LEU A 55 -12.76 -6.89 -6.84
CA LEU A 55 -12.95 -6.88 -8.28
C LEU A 55 -14.34 -7.37 -8.72
N GLU A 56 -15.04 -8.09 -7.84
CA GLU A 56 -16.45 -8.52 -8.07
C GLU A 56 -17.41 -7.32 -8.09
N LEU A 57 -16.99 -6.16 -7.57
CA LEU A 57 -17.77 -4.91 -7.68
C LEU A 57 -17.69 -4.26 -9.07
N CYS A 58 -16.84 -4.75 -9.94
CA CYS A 58 -16.73 -4.24 -11.31
C CYS A 58 -17.98 -4.59 -12.13
N LYS A 59 -18.27 -3.75 -13.13
CA LYS A 59 -19.32 -4.09 -14.11
C LYS A 59 -18.93 -5.32 -14.95
N PRO A 60 -19.88 -6.08 -15.51
CA PRO A 60 -19.62 -7.35 -16.21
C PRO A 60 -18.58 -7.28 -17.32
N ASN A 61 -18.58 -6.20 -18.11
CA ASN A 61 -17.71 -6.04 -19.29
C ASN A 61 -16.43 -5.25 -19.00
N VAL A 62 -15.98 -5.18 -17.73
CA VAL A 62 -14.73 -4.52 -17.36
C VAL A 62 -13.54 -5.31 -17.86
N LYS A 63 -12.52 -4.62 -18.37
CA LYS A 63 -11.24 -5.26 -18.67
C LYS A 63 -10.35 -5.26 -17.41
N LEU A 64 -10.07 -6.43 -16.87
CA LEU A 64 -9.17 -6.62 -15.75
C LEU A 64 -7.75 -6.88 -16.25
N ILE A 65 -6.74 -6.15 -15.70
CA ILE A 65 -5.32 -6.30 -16.01
C ILE A 65 -4.55 -6.47 -14.70
N TYR A 66 -3.96 -7.63 -14.53
CA TYR A 66 -3.14 -7.94 -13.36
C TYR A 66 -1.72 -7.39 -13.53
N ALA A 67 -1.28 -6.53 -12.59
CA ALA A 67 0.01 -5.88 -12.58
C ALA A 67 0.99 -6.46 -11.52
N GLY A 68 0.67 -7.61 -10.92
CA GLY A 68 1.52 -8.29 -9.95
C GLY A 68 2.49 -9.30 -10.60
N LYS A 69 3.22 -10.04 -9.76
CA LYS A 69 4.01 -11.20 -10.22
C LYS A 69 3.09 -12.35 -10.57
N ILE A 70 3.28 -12.94 -11.74
CA ILE A 70 2.68 -14.21 -12.12
C ILE A 70 3.75 -15.30 -11.85
N LYS A 71 3.36 -16.43 -11.24
CA LYS A 71 4.27 -17.58 -11.09
C LYS A 71 4.94 -17.88 -12.44
N GLU A 72 6.25 -18.08 -12.42
CA GLU A 72 7.08 -18.40 -13.60
C GLU A 72 7.25 -17.29 -14.65
N LYS A 73 6.61 -16.12 -14.48
CA LYS A 73 6.83 -14.98 -15.38
C LYS A 73 7.51 -13.83 -14.64
N LYS A 74 8.31 -13.07 -15.38
CA LYS A 74 8.90 -11.83 -14.89
C LYS A 74 7.77 -10.90 -14.38
N ALA A 75 7.98 -10.30 -13.21
CA ALA A 75 7.03 -9.32 -12.71
C ALA A 75 6.88 -8.16 -13.69
N CYS A 76 5.65 -7.64 -13.84
CA CYS A 76 5.42 -6.43 -14.63
C CYS A 76 6.35 -5.31 -14.19
N THR A 77 6.99 -4.68 -15.15
CA THR A 77 7.82 -3.50 -14.93
C THR A 77 6.93 -2.27 -14.71
N GLN A 78 7.48 -1.26 -14.06
CA GLN A 78 6.76 0.02 -13.94
C GLN A 78 6.49 0.67 -15.31
N SER A 79 7.37 0.43 -16.30
CA SER A 79 7.16 0.90 -17.68
C SER A 79 5.92 0.28 -18.32
N GLU A 80 5.77 -1.03 -18.23
CA GLU A 80 4.59 -1.73 -18.77
C GLU A 80 3.28 -1.23 -18.13
N ILE A 81 3.29 -1.01 -16.82
CA ILE A 81 2.11 -0.45 -16.12
C ILE A 81 1.80 0.95 -16.66
N ASN A 82 2.80 1.80 -16.79
CA ASN A 82 2.67 3.15 -17.32
C ASN A 82 2.13 3.16 -18.76
N GLU A 83 2.62 2.26 -19.60
CA GLU A 83 2.16 2.08 -20.98
C GLU A 83 0.70 1.64 -21.05
N TRP A 84 0.26 0.71 -20.18
CA TRP A 84 -1.15 0.33 -20.10
C TRP A 84 -2.05 1.50 -19.68
N LEU A 85 -1.63 2.27 -18.67
CA LEU A 85 -2.37 3.46 -18.23
C LEU A 85 -2.55 4.44 -19.41
N LEU A 86 -1.48 4.71 -20.14
CA LEU A 86 -1.48 5.61 -21.30
C LEU A 86 -2.33 5.05 -22.44
N LYS A 87 -2.12 3.79 -22.83
CA LYS A 87 -2.84 3.11 -23.92
C LYS A 87 -4.34 3.18 -23.74
N TYR A 88 -4.84 2.87 -22.53
CA TYR A 88 -6.28 2.84 -22.30
C TYR A 88 -6.90 4.23 -22.12
N SER A 89 -6.15 5.20 -21.58
CA SER A 89 -6.61 6.58 -21.51
C SER A 89 -6.73 7.21 -22.91
N HIS A 90 -5.76 6.98 -23.81
CA HIS A 90 -5.84 7.42 -25.22
C HIS A 90 -7.03 6.79 -25.97
N LYS A 91 -7.38 5.53 -25.64
CA LYS A 91 -8.58 4.87 -26.16
C LYS A 91 -9.88 5.40 -25.52
N LYS A 92 -9.83 6.55 -24.83
CA LYS A 92 -10.98 7.19 -24.17
C LYS A 92 -11.71 6.27 -23.18
N LYS A 93 -10.99 5.33 -22.55
CA LYS A 93 -11.55 4.47 -21.50
C LYS A 93 -11.47 5.17 -20.14
N LYS A 94 -12.39 4.80 -19.23
CA LYS A 94 -12.33 5.14 -17.79
C LYS A 94 -11.37 4.15 -17.13
N VAL A 95 -10.14 4.59 -16.82
CA VAL A 95 -9.07 3.71 -16.33
C VAL A 95 -8.94 3.83 -14.82
N LEU A 96 -9.13 2.73 -14.10
CA LEU A 96 -8.94 2.64 -12.67
C LEU A 96 -7.66 1.84 -12.36
N ARG A 97 -6.72 2.46 -11.66
CA ARG A 97 -5.51 1.81 -11.14
C ARG A 97 -5.71 1.51 -9.66
N LEU A 98 -5.87 0.23 -9.30
CA LEU A 98 -6.03 -0.22 -7.93
C LEU A 98 -4.71 -0.65 -7.32
N LYS A 99 -4.41 -0.13 -6.14
CA LYS A 99 -3.22 -0.42 -5.35
C LYS A 99 -3.63 -0.91 -3.96
N GLY A 100 -2.96 -1.94 -3.43
CA GLY A 100 -3.23 -2.40 -2.07
C GLY A 100 -2.95 -1.32 -1.03
N GLY A 101 -3.74 -1.24 0.03
CA GLY A 101 -3.63 -0.23 1.07
C GLY A 101 -4.07 1.16 0.60
N ASP A 102 -3.30 2.18 0.96
CA ASP A 102 -3.43 3.55 0.51
C ASP A 102 -2.37 3.90 -0.53
N VAL A 103 -2.74 4.68 -1.54
CA VAL A 103 -1.85 5.03 -2.65
C VAL A 103 -0.68 5.93 -2.25
N SER A 104 -0.78 6.65 -1.13
CA SER A 104 0.27 7.54 -0.64
C SER A 104 1.36 6.81 0.15
N PHE A 105 1.12 5.56 0.58
CA PHE A 105 2.08 4.78 1.36
C PHE A 105 2.90 3.81 0.50
N PHE A 106 4.16 4.14 0.23
CA PHE A 106 5.17 3.29 -0.43
C PHE A 106 4.72 2.60 -1.73
N SER A 107 3.85 3.23 -2.49
CA SER A 107 3.14 2.62 -3.62
C SER A 107 3.67 3.00 -5.01
N ARG A 108 4.74 3.80 -5.10
CA ARG A 108 5.28 4.38 -6.35
C ARG A 108 4.28 5.24 -7.13
N VAL A 109 3.21 5.69 -6.50
CA VAL A 109 2.15 6.49 -7.14
C VAL A 109 2.69 7.77 -7.81
N SER A 110 3.71 8.40 -7.21
CA SER A 110 4.35 9.60 -7.78
C SER A 110 4.99 9.35 -9.15
N GLN A 111 5.51 8.14 -9.40
CA GLN A 111 6.07 7.77 -10.71
C GLN A 111 4.96 7.67 -11.77
N GLU A 112 3.83 7.03 -11.43
CA GLU A 112 2.65 6.90 -12.30
C GLU A 112 2.04 8.27 -12.60
N ILE A 113 1.88 9.14 -11.59
CA ILE A 113 1.36 10.51 -11.75
C ILE A 113 2.26 11.33 -12.66
N ASN A 114 3.57 11.34 -12.40
CA ASN A 114 4.53 12.12 -13.20
C ASN A 114 4.54 11.67 -14.66
N PHE A 115 4.45 10.36 -14.91
CA PHE A 115 4.36 9.82 -16.26
C PHE A 115 3.07 10.28 -16.97
N LEU A 116 1.92 10.14 -16.31
CA LEU A 116 0.63 10.55 -16.87
C LEU A 116 0.57 12.07 -17.12
N LYS A 117 1.11 12.86 -16.19
CA LYS A 117 1.19 14.32 -16.33
C LYS A 117 2.03 14.73 -17.55
N LYS A 118 3.19 14.09 -17.76
CA LYS A 118 4.05 14.33 -18.95
C LYS A 118 3.30 14.03 -20.25
N ASN A 119 2.41 13.05 -20.24
CA ASN A 119 1.58 12.68 -21.39
C ASN A 119 0.23 13.42 -21.43
N LYS A 120 0.06 14.49 -20.63
CA LYS A 120 -1.17 15.32 -20.58
C LYS A 120 -2.46 14.54 -20.24
N ILE A 121 -2.34 13.42 -19.51
CA ILE A 121 -3.48 12.63 -19.08
C ILE A 121 -3.99 13.16 -17.74
N LYS A 122 -5.29 13.48 -17.69
CA LYS A 122 -5.95 13.89 -16.44
C LYS A 122 -5.97 12.72 -15.46
N THR A 123 -5.49 12.97 -14.24
CA THR A 123 -5.35 11.97 -13.18
C THR A 123 -5.99 12.45 -11.90
N GLU A 124 -6.68 11.57 -11.21
CA GLU A 124 -7.24 11.80 -9.86
C GLU A 124 -6.73 10.73 -8.90
N ILE A 125 -6.64 11.08 -7.62
CA ILE A 125 -6.16 10.18 -6.57
C ILE A 125 -7.27 9.98 -5.54
N PHE A 126 -7.53 8.71 -5.20
CA PHE A 126 -8.48 8.36 -4.16
C PHE A 126 -7.76 7.58 -3.07
N SER A 127 -7.84 8.07 -1.84
CA SER A 127 -7.22 7.44 -0.68
C SER A 127 -7.85 6.08 -0.38
N GLY A 128 -7.10 5.24 0.30
CA GLY A 128 -7.53 3.99 0.89
C GLY A 128 -7.10 3.90 2.37
N ILE A 129 -7.51 2.86 3.06
CA ILE A 129 -7.02 2.56 4.41
C ILE A 129 -5.69 1.82 4.27
N THR A 130 -4.64 2.35 4.89
CA THR A 130 -3.32 1.69 4.87
C THR A 130 -3.27 0.51 5.84
N SER A 131 -2.43 -0.49 5.56
CA SER A 131 -2.31 -1.70 6.39
C SER A 131 -1.95 -1.40 7.83
N SER A 132 -1.16 -0.35 8.12
CA SER A 132 -0.82 0.01 9.50
C SER A 132 -2.03 0.46 10.32
N GLN A 133 -3.02 1.13 9.72
CA GLN A 133 -4.26 1.49 10.43
C GLN A 133 -5.04 0.25 10.83
N ALA A 134 -5.23 -0.69 9.91
CA ALA A 134 -5.90 -1.97 10.21
C ALA A 134 -5.11 -2.79 11.24
N SER A 135 -3.78 -2.81 11.13
CA SER A 135 -2.88 -3.49 12.05
C SER A 135 -2.97 -2.96 13.48
N LEU A 136 -3.03 -1.64 13.66
CA LEU A 136 -3.15 -1.03 14.98
C LEU A 136 -4.50 -1.33 15.63
N GLN A 137 -5.57 -1.39 14.86
CA GLN A 137 -6.87 -1.81 15.33
C GLN A 137 -6.82 -3.24 15.90
N LYS A 138 -6.20 -4.18 15.16
CA LYS A 138 -6.02 -5.56 15.62
C LYS A 138 -5.15 -5.68 16.85
N ALA A 139 -4.08 -4.90 16.90
CA ALA A 139 -3.17 -4.84 18.04
C ALA A 139 -3.72 -4.02 19.22
N GLN A 140 -4.94 -3.52 19.14
CA GLN A 140 -5.57 -2.63 20.15
C GLN A 140 -4.62 -1.50 20.57
N SER A 141 -4.00 -0.85 19.59
CA SER A 141 -2.97 0.17 19.78
C SER A 141 -3.27 1.41 18.91
N ASN A 142 -2.53 2.46 19.11
CA ASN A 142 -2.62 3.69 18.33
C ASN A 142 -1.24 4.14 17.81
N PHE A 143 -1.20 5.15 16.93
CA PHE A 143 0.06 5.68 16.41
C PHE A 143 0.84 6.48 17.46
N PHE A 144 0.17 7.19 18.34
CA PHE A 144 0.73 8.18 19.25
C PHE A 144 0.50 7.80 20.72
N ASN A 145 1.18 6.76 21.22
CA ASN A 145 0.94 6.26 22.57
C ASN A 145 1.66 7.08 23.65
N LYS A 146 2.97 7.23 23.56
CA LYS A 146 3.82 7.94 24.53
C LYS A 146 4.67 9.04 23.90
N SER A 147 4.41 9.38 22.67
CA SER A 147 5.18 10.34 21.88
C SER A 147 4.30 10.99 20.83
N ASN A 148 4.58 12.24 20.53
CA ASN A 148 3.94 12.98 19.44
C ASN A 148 4.49 12.60 18.04
N PHE A 149 5.38 11.60 17.97
CA PHE A 149 6.01 11.15 16.74
C PHE A 149 5.60 9.73 16.38
N CYS A 150 5.42 9.51 15.07
CA CYS A 150 5.28 8.20 14.48
C CYS A 150 6.12 8.14 13.20
N ASN A 151 7.03 7.18 13.12
CA ASN A 151 7.94 7.03 11.99
C ASN A 151 7.46 5.89 11.09
N PHE A 152 7.16 6.22 9.83
CA PHE A 152 6.84 5.23 8.80
C PHE A 152 8.05 4.99 7.93
N ILE A 153 8.55 3.77 7.91
CA ILE A 153 9.70 3.37 7.09
C ILE A 153 9.39 2.17 6.22
N THR A 154 10.14 2.00 5.15
CA THR A 154 10.05 0.83 4.29
C THR A 154 11.35 0.06 4.33
N GLY A 155 11.26 -1.27 4.48
CA GLY A 155 12.39 -2.17 4.35
C GLY A 155 12.78 -2.47 2.89
N HIS A 156 11.92 -2.09 1.94
CA HIS A 156 12.24 -2.29 0.53
C HIS A 156 13.26 -1.24 0.07
N LYS A 157 14.37 -1.69 -0.56
CA LYS A 157 15.33 -0.77 -1.19
C LYS A 157 14.61 0.03 -2.27
N ILE A 158 14.23 1.25 -1.97
CA ILE A 158 13.77 2.19 -2.98
C ILE A 158 15.02 2.58 -3.76
N ILE A 159 15.11 2.16 -5.02
CA ILE A 159 16.13 2.64 -5.95
C ILE A 159 15.75 4.09 -6.30
N ILE A 160 16.00 5.00 -5.37
CA ILE A 160 16.00 6.43 -5.64
C ILE A 160 17.46 6.77 -5.95
N LYS A 161 17.68 7.34 -7.12
CA LYS A 161 19.00 7.81 -7.55
C LYS A 161 19.69 8.59 -6.42
N LYS A 162 20.91 8.11 -6.03
CA LYS A 162 21.82 8.70 -5.04
C LYS A 162 21.28 8.89 -3.61
N ASN A 163 21.72 8.03 -2.69
CA ASN A 163 21.94 8.27 -1.26
C ASN A 163 20.76 8.75 -0.39
N LYS A 164 19.58 8.16 -0.51
CA LYS A 164 18.59 8.32 0.56
C LYS A 164 18.37 7.00 1.30
N GLU A 165 19.39 6.59 2.04
CA GLU A 165 19.19 5.57 3.09
C GLU A 165 18.26 6.14 4.18
N VAL A 166 17.54 5.23 4.84
CA VAL A 166 16.73 5.60 6.01
C VAL A 166 17.65 6.17 7.10
N ASN A 167 17.37 7.37 7.54
CA ASN A 167 18.14 7.99 8.64
C ASN A 167 17.72 7.42 9.99
N TYR A 168 18.31 6.27 10.36
CA TYR A 168 18.00 5.58 11.59
C TYR A 168 18.32 6.41 12.83
N SER A 169 19.40 7.20 12.82
CA SER A 169 19.77 8.10 13.92
C SER A 169 18.63 9.08 14.23
N GLN A 170 18.08 9.74 13.21
CA GLN A 170 16.98 10.67 13.42
C GLN A 170 15.70 9.98 13.91
N ILE A 171 15.38 8.80 13.37
CA ILE A 171 14.20 8.00 13.77
C ILE A 171 14.29 7.63 15.25
N CYS A 172 15.46 7.17 15.71
CA CYS A 172 15.67 6.77 17.10
C CYS A 172 15.62 7.96 18.07
N LYS A 173 16.14 9.13 17.67
CA LYS A 173 16.06 10.37 18.45
C LYS A 173 14.62 10.84 18.68
N ASN A 174 13.72 10.62 17.74
CA ASN A 174 12.33 11.04 17.85
C ASN A 174 11.52 10.28 18.91
N LYS A 175 12.03 9.16 19.45
CA LYS A 175 11.38 8.33 20.48
C LYS A 175 9.90 7.97 20.19
N GLY A 176 9.51 7.99 18.95
CA GLY A 176 8.16 7.68 18.49
C GLY A 176 8.01 6.23 18.08
N LYS A 177 6.76 5.80 17.88
CA LYS A 177 6.49 4.47 17.30
C LYS A 177 7.14 4.35 15.93
N ILE A 178 7.72 3.19 15.64
CA ILE A 178 8.32 2.87 14.34
C ILE A 178 7.44 1.84 13.66
N ILE A 179 6.92 2.17 12.49
CA ILE A 179 6.09 1.31 11.67
C ILE A 179 6.85 0.96 10.39
N ILE A 180 7.09 -0.32 10.21
CA ILE A 180 7.95 -0.84 9.15
C ILE A 180 7.09 -1.59 8.13
N TYR A 181 7.04 -1.07 6.91
CA TYR A 181 6.43 -1.72 5.76
C TYR A 181 7.46 -2.55 4.99
N MET A 182 7.05 -3.70 4.47
CA MET A 182 7.92 -4.54 3.61
C MET A 182 9.28 -4.86 4.27
N GLY A 183 9.29 -4.98 5.62
CA GLY A 183 10.53 -5.11 6.39
C GLY A 183 11.13 -6.51 6.44
N VAL A 184 10.35 -7.55 6.18
CA VAL A 184 10.74 -8.96 6.40
C VAL A 184 12.05 -9.31 5.71
N GLY A 185 12.18 -9.01 4.42
CA GLY A 185 13.39 -9.32 3.65
C GLY A 185 14.66 -8.59 4.08
N GLN A 186 14.56 -7.54 4.88
CA GLN A 186 15.68 -6.73 5.39
C GLN A 186 15.71 -6.66 6.91
N ILE A 187 14.96 -7.50 7.60
CA ILE A 187 14.71 -7.36 9.04
C ILE A 187 15.99 -7.39 9.87
N SER A 188 16.94 -8.25 9.54
CA SER A 188 18.23 -8.34 10.26
C SER A 188 19.00 -7.03 10.18
N MET A 189 19.09 -6.43 9.01
CA MET A 189 19.75 -5.13 8.81
C MET A 189 19.01 -4.02 9.56
N ILE A 190 17.67 -3.99 9.46
CA ILE A 190 16.84 -2.97 10.14
C ILE A 190 17.04 -3.05 11.65
N VAL A 191 16.96 -4.25 12.22
CA VAL A 191 17.15 -4.48 13.67
C VAL A 191 18.53 -4.03 14.12
N SER A 192 19.60 -4.43 13.40
CA SER A 192 20.96 -4.00 13.71
C SER A 192 21.11 -2.49 13.70
N LYS A 193 20.55 -1.81 12.67
CA LYS A 193 20.60 -0.34 12.56
C LYS A 193 19.83 0.35 13.71
N LEU A 194 18.67 -0.17 14.12
CA LEU A 194 17.90 0.38 15.23
C LEU A 194 18.66 0.24 16.58
N ILE A 195 19.22 -0.93 16.87
CA ILE A 195 19.99 -1.18 18.09
C ILE A 195 21.25 -0.31 18.13
N LEU A 196 22.01 -0.23 17.02
CA LEU A 196 23.21 0.61 16.90
C LEU A 196 22.92 2.11 17.12
N ASN A 197 21.68 2.54 16.87
CA ASN A 197 21.25 3.92 17.09
C ASN A 197 20.47 4.11 18.40
N GLY A 198 20.60 3.17 19.35
CA GLY A 198 20.16 3.35 20.73
C GLY A 198 18.77 2.84 21.08
N ILE A 199 18.09 2.11 20.20
CA ILE A 199 16.86 1.42 20.58
C ILE A 199 17.20 0.21 21.43
N ASN A 200 16.48 0.04 22.56
CA ASN A 200 16.68 -1.10 23.45
C ASN A 200 16.42 -2.42 22.69
N GLU A 201 17.37 -3.36 22.78
CA GLU A 201 17.26 -4.67 22.12
C GLU A 201 16.06 -5.50 22.61
N ASN A 202 15.55 -5.23 23.81
CA ASN A 202 14.37 -5.86 24.40
C ASN A 202 13.06 -5.10 24.08
N GLU A 203 13.11 -4.02 23.26
CA GLU A 203 11.90 -3.31 22.84
C GLU A 203 10.90 -4.26 22.21
N LYS A 204 9.62 -4.10 22.59
CA LYS A 204 8.53 -4.95 22.12
C LYS A 204 8.26 -4.71 20.63
N VAL A 205 8.19 -5.80 19.89
CA VAL A 205 7.86 -5.80 18.45
C VAL A 205 6.59 -6.58 18.22
N THR A 206 5.65 -5.96 17.53
CA THR A 206 4.43 -6.60 17.04
C THR A 206 4.57 -6.83 15.53
N LEU A 207 4.42 -8.08 15.12
CA LEU A 207 4.40 -8.47 13.70
C LEU A 207 2.96 -8.79 13.30
N ILE A 208 2.53 -8.27 12.17
CA ILE A 208 1.19 -8.50 11.64
C ILE A 208 1.32 -8.92 10.19
N GLU A 209 0.91 -10.16 9.92
CA GLU A 209 0.89 -10.76 8.61
C GLU A 209 -0.54 -10.72 8.05
N ASN A 210 -0.69 -10.43 6.76
CA ASN A 210 -1.99 -10.42 6.06
C ASN A 210 -3.05 -9.54 6.75
N ALA A 211 -2.66 -8.36 7.22
CA ALA A 211 -3.50 -7.43 7.96
C ALA A 211 -4.91 -7.29 7.37
N SER A 212 -5.93 -7.38 8.21
CA SER A 212 -7.36 -7.31 7.90
C SER A 212 -7.95 -8.42 7.02
N THR A 213 -7.17 -9.40 6.60
CA THR A 213 -7.69 -10.56 5.85
C THR A 213 -8.14 -11.70 6.78
N GLN A 214 -8.78 -12.72 6.23
CA GLN A 214 -9.15 -13.93 6.99
C GLN A 214 -7.92 -14.71 7.48
N SER A 215 -6.78 -14.56 6.82
CA SER A 215 -5.50 -15.19 7.20
C SER A 215 -4.61 -14.27 8.04
N GLU A 216 -5.17 -13.24 8.66
CA GLU A 216 -4.42 -12.33 9.52
C GLU A 216 -3.83 -13.05 10.73
N LYS A 217 -2.53 -12.84 10.94
CA LYS A 217 -1.81 -13.36 12.11
C LYS A 217 -1.11 -12.25 12.85
N LEU A 218 -1.18 -12.31 14.18
CA LEU A 218 -0.54 -11.37 15.09
C LEU A 218 0.50 -12.13 15.91
N PHE A 219 1.72 -11.56 15.98
CA PHE A 219 2.81 -12.14 16.75
C PHE A 219 3.50 -11.07 17.60
N PHE A 220 4.01 -11.48 18.74
CA PHE A 220 4.77 -10.64 19.66
C PHE A 220 6.17 -11.20 19.86
N THR A 221 7.17 -10.33 19.85
CA THR A 221 8.58 -10.66 20.07
C THR A 221 9.34 -9.45 20.62
N THR A 222 10.64 -9.54 20.72
CA THR A 222 11.52 -8.39 21.01
C THR A 222 12.36 -8.04 19.79
N LEU A 223 12.91 -6.82 19.77
CA LEU A 223 13.70 -6.32 18.67
C LEU A 223 14.84 -7.28 18.31
N LYS A 224 15.64 -7.69 19.30
CA LYS A 224 16.76 -8.64 19.13
C LYS A 224 16.32 -10.00 18.57
N LYS A 225 15.21 -10.53 19.06
CA LYS A 225 14.70 -11.86 18.66
C LYS A 225 13.94 -11.83 17.33
N CYS A 226 13.54 -10.66 16.83
CA CYS A 226 12.69 -10.51 15.66
C CYS A 226 13.20 -11.25 14.40
N PRO A 227 14.49 -11.17 14.00
CA PRO A 227 14.99 -11.85 12.82
C PRO A 227 14.89 -13.38 12.89
N THR A 228 15.28 -13.96 14.02
CA THR A 228 15.22 -15.42 14.25
C THR A 228 13.78 -15.90 14.37
N PHE A 229 12.90 -15.09 14.99
CA PHE A 229 11.49 -15.38 15.12
C PHE A 229 10.79 -15.47 13.73
N ILE A 230 11.06 -14.50 12.84
CA ILE A 230 10.52 -14.48 11.47
C ILE A 230 10.94 -15.75 10.71
N LYS A 231 12.23 -16.12 10.76
CA LYS A 231 12.73 -17.35 10.13
C LYS A 231 12.02 -18.60 10.67
N LYS A 232 11.92 -18.72 12.01
CA LYS A 232 11.29 -19.89 12.67
C LYS A 232 9.81 -20.03 12.33
N LYS A 233 9.09 -18.92 12.18
CA LYS A 233 7.65 -18.90 11.88
C LYS A 233 7.34 -18.90 10.39
N ASN A 234 8.36 -18.81 9.53
CA ASN A 234 8.23 -18.73 8.08
C ASN A 234 7.29 -17.61 7.61
N ILE A 235 7.49 -16.42 8.21
CA ILE A 235 6.75 -15.19 7.90
C ILE A 235 7.36 -14.49 6.70
#